data_1446959e0f4878824b7d6d698b90d54f
#
_entry.id   1446959e0f4878824b7d6d698b90d54f
#
_cell.length_a   1.000
_cell.length_b   1.000
_cell.length_c   1.000
_cell.angle_alpha   90.00
_cell.angle_beta   90.00
_cell.angle_gamma   90.00
#
_symmetry.space_group_name_H-M   'P 1'
#
loop_
_entity.id
_entity.type
_entity.pdbx_description
1 polymer ?
#
loop_
_entity_poly.entity_id
_entity_poly.type
_entity_poly.pdbx_seq_one_letter_code
_entity_poly.pdbx_strand_id
1 'polypeptide(L)'
;MRQIVFALSFALFSASSAHAIECLNGQSGDILSLESWELLDRENEAEKTINIALHHSGPVGIRLIDATVRFEDVLGERIGEFPLERADGIGAGQDHILNAVVAGTILERLENLHPDDVIGIACVSALVYEDGTLQDFSD
;
A
#
# COMPACT_ATOMS: atom_id res chain seq x y z
N MET A 1 -61.50 7.45 -17.15
CA MET A 1 -60.52 7.34 -16.06
C MET A 1 -59.41 6.43 -16.50
N ARG A 2 -58.23 7.00 -16.81
CA ARG A 2 -57.04 6.25 -17.21
C ARG A 2 -56.09 6.19 -16.00
N GLN A 3 -55.89 4.99 -15.46
CA GLN A 3 -54.91 4.77 -14.43
C GLN A 3 -53.54 4.59 -15.10
N ILE A 4 -52.61 5.46 -14.73
CA ILE A 4 -51.20 5.37 -15.13
C ILE A 4 -50.47 4.61 -14.01
N VAL A 5 -50.02 3.39 -14.32
CA VAL A 5 -49.15 2.59 -13.42
C VAL A 5 -47.72 3.00 -13.67
N PHE A 6 -47.11 3.69 -12.69
CA PHE A 6 -45.67 3.94 -12.68
C PHE A 6 -44.94 2.69 -12.18
N ALA A 7 -44.23 2.01 -13.08
CA ALA A 7 -43.30 0.94 -12.70
C ALA A 7 -42.01 1.57 -12.23
N LEU A 8 -41.75 1.47 -10.91
CA LEU A 8 -40.46 1.88 -10.30
C LEU A 8 -39.44 0.77 -10.53
N SER A 9 -38.55 0.96 -11.51
CA SER A 9 -37.41 0.04 -11.72
C SER A 9 -36.35 0.31 -10.65
N PHE A 10 -36.24 -0.58 -9.70
CA PHE A 10 -35.12 -0.62 -8.76
C PHE A 10 -33.87 -1.18 -9.46
N ALA A 11 -32.93 -0.32 -9.80
CA ALA A 11 -31.60 -0.72 -10.23
C ALA A 11 -30.81 -1.20 -9.01
N LEU A 12 -30.61 -2.51 -8.88
CA LEU A 12 -29.69 -3.12 -7.92
C LEU A 12 -28.27 -2.80 -8.37
N PHE A 13 -27.66 -1.78 -7.76
CA PHE A 13 -26.22 -1.58 -7.83
C PHE A 13 -25.56 -2.70 -7.03
N SER A 14 -25.01 -3.69 -7.72
CA SER A 14 -24.09 -4.66 -7.12
C SER A 14 -22.80 -3.92 -6.80
N ALA A 15 -22.60 -3.55 -5.53
CA ALA A 15 -21.32 -3.08 -5.04
C ALA A 15 -20.34 -4.25 -5.13
N SER A 16 -19.42 -4.21 -6.09
CA SER A 16 -18.26 -5.09 -6.13
C SER A 16 -17.43 -4.79 -4.88
N SER A 17 -17.39 -5.73 -3.94
CA SER A 17 -16.50 -5.64 -2.79
C SER A 17 -15.06 -5.75 -3.32
N ALA A 18 -14.38 -4.62 -3.49
CA ALA A 18 -12.95 -4.62 -3.68
C ALA A 18 -12.33 -5.28 -2.45
N HIS A 19 -11.57 -6.36 -2.62
CA HIS A 19 -10.83 -6.96 -1.52
C HIS A 19 -9.80 -5.93 -1.04
N ALA A 20 -10.01 -5.40 0.16
CA ALA A 20 -9.01 -4.60 0.83
C ALA A 20 -7.89 -5.54 1.33
N ILE A 21 -6.64 -5.23 0.99
CA ILE A 21 -5.47 -5.90 1.56
C ILE A 21 -5.37 -5.50 3.04
N GLU A 22 -5.09 -6.48 3.90
CA GLU A 22 -4.94 -6.26 5.35
C GLU A 22 -3.52 -6.64 5.79
N CYS A 23 -3.04 -5.95 6.82
CA CYS A 23 -1.80 -6.31 7.49
C CYS A 23 -1.97 -7.57 8.33
N LEU A 24 -0.89 -8.37 8.44
CA LEU A 24 -0.85 -9.60 9.21
C LEU A 24 -0.28 -9.36 10.62
N ASN A 25 -0.59 -10.27 11.56
CA ASN A 25 0.08 -10.35 12.87
C ASN A 25 0.07 -9.06 13.68
N GLY A 26 -1.08 -8.40 13.79
CA GLY A 26 -1.23 -7.17 14.58
C GLY A 26 -0.61 -5.91 13.99
N GLN A 27 0.04 -5.99 12.84
CA GLN A 27 0.60 -4.81 12.15
C GLN A 27 -0.48 -3.78 11.81
N SER A 28 -0.15 -2.50 11.88
CA SER A 28 -1.05 -1.42 11.49
C SER A 28 -0.83 -1.00 10.03
N GLY A 29 -1.91 -0.88 9.27
CA GLY A 29 -1.94 -0.31 7.93
C GLY A 29 -2.39 1.16 7.88
N ASP A 30 -2.66 1.79 9.04
CA ASP A 30 -3.26 3.11 9.11
C ASP A 30 -2.25 4.26 9.30
N ILE A 31 -0.99 3.95 9.57
CA ILE A 31 0.05 4.95 9.90
C ILE A 31 0.65 5.57 8.65
N LEU A 32 0.93 4.75 7.66
CA LEU A 32 1.44 5.16 6.35
C LEU A 32 0.43 4.80 5.27
N SER A 33 0.04 5.75 4.43
CA SER A 33 -0.74 5.48 3.24
C SER A 33 0.19 5.33 2.02
N LEU A 34 -0.10 4.34 1.18
CA LEU A 34 0.57 4.20 -0.12
C LEU A 34 -0.15 5.10 -1.12
N GLU A 35 0.57 6.10 -1.64
CA GLU A 35 0.01 7.09 -2.58
C GLU A 35 0.16 6.65 -4.04
N SER A 36 1.34 6.12 -4.38
CA SER A 36 1.64 5.67 -5.74
C SER A 36 2.85 4.75 -5.77
N TRP A 37 3.01 4.05 -6.87
CA TRP A 37 4.21 3.29 -7.18
C TRP A 37 4.49 3.30 -8.68
N GLU A 38 5.76 3.16 -9.07
CA GLU A 38 6.19 3.08 -10.46
C GLU A 38 7.45 2.22 -10.62
N LEU A 39 7.63 1.68 -11.80
CA LEU A 39 8.84 0.95 -12.19
C LEU A 39 9.73 1.86 -13.03
N LEU A 40 10.99 2.01 -12.63
CA LEU A 40 12.00 2.78 -13.32
C LEU A 40 13.05 1.85 -13.92
N ASP A 41 13.43 2.13 -15.17
CA ASP A 41 14.45 1.36 -15.87
C ASP A 41 15.84 1.51 -15.21
N ARG A 42 16.62 0.45 -15.32
CA ARG A 42 18.02 0.40 -14.87
C ARG A 42 18.93 0.06 -16.05
N GLU A 43 20.24 0.27 -15.90
CA GLU A 43 21.23 -0.17 -16.89
C GLU A 43 21.18 -1.67 -17.15
N ASN A 44 20.88 -2.47 -16.11
CA ASN A 44 20.61 -3.90 -16.26
C ASN A 44 19.13 -4.11 -16.60
N GLU A 45 18.83 -4.51 -17.83
CA GLU A 45 17.46 -4.73 -18.30
C GLU A 45 16.69 -5.83 -17.55
N ALA A 46 17.41 -6.74 -16.87
CA ALA A 46 16.80 -7.80 -16.04
C ALA A 46 16.28 -7.29 -14.68
N GLU A 47 16.54 -6.02 -14.37
CA GLU A 47 16.17 -5.38 -13.12
C GLU A 47 15.49 -4.03 -13.36
N LYS A 48 14.58 -3.66 -12.46
CA LYS A 48 14.04 -2.30 -12.37
C LYS A 48 14.12 -1.78 -10.95
N THR A 49 14.01 -0.49 -10.78
CA THR A 49 13.77 0.11 -9.47
C THR A 49 12.27 0.31 -9.30
N ILE A 50 11.69 -0.25 -8.24
CA ILE A 50 10.36 0.17 -7.82
C ILE A 50 10.49 1.41 -6.93
N ASN A 51 9.77 2.46 -7.29
CA ASN A 51 9.67 3.70 -6.53
C ASN A 51 8.28 3.72 -5.89
N ILE A 52 8.22 3.80 -4.56
CA ILE A 52 6.97 3.72 -3.81
C ILE A 52 6.84 5.00 -2.99
N ALA A 53 5.78 5.78 -3.24
CA ALA A 53 5.47 6.97 -2.48
C ALA A 53 4.52 6.64 -1.33
N LEU A 54 4.95 6.95 -0.10
CA LEU A 54 4.21 6.78 1.14
C LEU A 54 3.94 8.15 1.76
N HIS A 55 2.82 8.28 2.47
CA HIS A 55 2.46 9.50 3.19
C HIS A 55 2.19 9.21 4.66
N HIS A 56 2.77 10.04 5.55
CA HIS A 56 2.50 10.02 6.99
C HIS A 56 1.61 11.20 7.37
N SER A 57 0.34 10.96 7.66
CA SER A 57 -0.63 12.00 7.99
C SER A 57 -0.67 12.38 9.46
N GLY A 58 0.09 11.68 10.33
CA GLY A 58 0.10 11.93 11.77
C GLY A 58 0.74 13.26 12.17
N PRO A 59 0.41 13.80 13.37
CA PRO A 59 0.87 15.09 13.83
C PRO A 59 2.30 15.08 14.41
N VAL A 60 2.88 13.90 14.66
CA VAL A 60 4.22 13.72 15.22
C VAL A 60 5.07 12.93 14.23
N GLY A 61 6.28 13.42 13.96
CA GLY A 61 7.22 12.72 13.06
C GLY A 61 7.68 11.39 13.63
N ILE A 62 8.00 10.47 12.72
CA ILE A 62 8.52 9.13 13.02
C ILE A 62 10.04 9.20 12.96
N ARG A 63 10.72 8.73 14.01
CA ARG A 63 12.19 8.68 14.10
C ARG A 63 12.76 7.33 13.70
N LEU A 64 12.12 6.25 14.15
CA LEU A 64 12.47 4.87 13.79
C LEU A 64 11.20 4.13 13.40
N ILE A 65 11.29 3.27 12.42
CA ILE A 65 10.16 2.49 11.94
C ILE A 65 10.56 1.05 11.56
N ASP A 66 9.73 0.10 11.94
CA ASP A 66 9.76 -1.26 11.44
C ASP A 66 8.50 -1.49 10.62
N ALA A 67 8.64 -1.42 9.31
CA ALA A 67 7.51 -1.48 8.39
C ALA A 67 7.90 -2.16 7.08
N THR A 68 6.92 -2.71 6.41
CA THR A 68 7.05 -3.37 5.11
C THR A 68 5.89 -2.97 4.21
N VAL A 69 6.18 -2.60 2.96
CA VAL A 69 5.15 -2.42 1.94
C VAL A 69 4.88 -3.77 1.27
N ARG A 70 3.63 -4.22 1.29
CA ARG A 70 3.17 -5.45 0.66
C ARG A 70 2.36 -5.13 -0.58
N PHE A 71 2.58 -5.92 -1.64
CA PHE A 71 1.80 -5.89 -2.86
C PHE A 71 1.10 -7.24 -3.08
N GLU A 72 -0.17 -7.16 -3.40
CA GLU A 72 -1.01 -8.29 -3.81
C GLU A 72 -1.77 -7.92 -5.09
N ASP A 73 -2.22 -8.91 -5.83
CA ASP A 73 -3.19 -8.66 -6.89
C ASP A 73 -4.62 -8.53 -6.32
N VAL A 74 -5.54 -8.04 -7.12
CA VAL A 74 -6.94 -7.85 -6.71
C VAL A 74 -7.66 -9.15 -6.34
N LEU A 75 -7.08 -10.31 -6.66
CA LEU A 75 -7.58 -11.64 -6.28
C LEU A 75 -6.96 -12.16 -4.99
N GLY A 76 -6.03 -11.40 -4.38
CA GLY A 76 -5.39 -11.69 -3.10
C GLY A 76 -4.12 -12.53 -3.20
N GLU A 77 -3.54 -12.72 -4.40
CA GLU A 77 -2.26 -13.40 -4.53
C GLU A 77 -1.11 -12.42 -4.30
N ARG A 78 -0.22 -12.80 -3.39
CA ARG A 78 0.96 -12.00 -3.04
C ARG A 78 1.90 -11.82 -4.23
N ILE A 79 2.34 -10.59 -4.47
CA ILE A 79 3.33 -10.23 -5.49
C ILE A 79 4.70 -10.09 -4.86
N GLY A 80 4.84 -9.28 -3.80
CA GLY A 80 6.11 -9.05 -3.13
C GLY A 80 6.00 -8.17 -1.90
N GLU A 81 7.12 -8.03 -1.20
CA GLU A 81 7.27 -7.19 -0.01
C GLU A 81 8.55 -6.38 -0.08
N PHE A 82 8.48 -5.13 0.37
CA PHE A 82 9.59 -4.18 0.37
C PHE A 82 9.71 -3.55 1.76
N PRO A 83 10.74 -3.92 2.55
CA PRO A 83 10.95 -3.35 3.87
C PRO A 83 11.44 -1.90 3.77
N LEU A 84 11.01 -1.06 4.73
CA LEU A 84 11.60 0.25 4.95
C LEU A 84 12.89 0.14 5.76
N GLU A 85 13.83 1.07 5.54
CA GLU A 85 15.00 1.23 6.40
C GLU A 85 14.54 1.77 7.77
N ARG A 86 14.98 1.12 8.86
CA ARG A 86 14.54 1.46 10.23
C ARG A 86 14.84 2.90 10.63
N ALA A 87 15.97 3.44 10.18
CA ALA A 87 16.42 4.78 10.51
C ALA A 87 15.86 5.87 9.59
N ASP A 88 15.01 5.52 8.63
CA ASP A 88 14.33 6.49 7.78
C ASP A 88 13.32 7.27 8.60
N GLY A 89 13.70 8.50 8.96
CA GLY A 89 12.79 9.44 9.61
C GLY A 89 11.73 9.93 8.61
N ILE A 90 10.47 9.97 9.05
CA ILE A 90 9.36 10.51 8.25
C ILE A 90 8.70 11.63 9.05
N GLY A 91 8.82 12.86 8.56
CA GLY A 91 8.23 14.02 9.24
C GLY A 91 6.71 13.96 9.30
N ALA A 92 6.13 14.70 10.26
CA ALA A 92 4.69 14.85 10.39
C ALA A 92 4.09 15.45 9.10
N GLY A 93 3.07 14.81 8.53
CA GLY A 93 2.42 15.24 7.30
C GLY A 93 3.29 15.19 6.05
N GLN A 94 4.40 14.44 6.07
CA GLN A 94 5.36 14.36 4.97
C GLN A 94 5.25 13.06 4.19
N ASP A 95 5.74 13.13 2.94
CA ASP A 95 5.91 11.99 2.07
C ASP A 95 7.27 11.34 2.29
N HIS A 96 7.32 10.04 2.06
CA HIS A 96 8.54 9.24 2.05
C HIS A 96 8.60 8.40 0.77
N ILE A 97 9.76 8.39 0.12
CA ILE A 97 9.99 7.59 -1.07
C ILE A 97 10.85 6.39 -0.73
N LEU A 98 10.28 5.21 -0.90
CA LEU A 98 10.99 3.94 -0.81
C LEU A 98 11.43 3.50 -2.22
N ASN A 99 12.71 3.26 -2.39
CA ASN A 99 13.28 2.69 -3.61
C ASN A 99 13.81 1.29 -3.33
N ALA A 100 13.44 0.33 -4.15
CA ALA A 100 13.96 -1.02 -4.08
C ALA A 100 14.26 -1.57 -5.48
N VAL A 101 15.23 -2.49 -5.58
CA VAL A 101 15.51 -3.20 -6.82
C VAL A 101 14.58 -4.41 -6.92
N VAL A 102 13.94 -4.58 -8.06
CA VAL A 102 13.06 -5.71 -8.36
C VAL A 102 13.56 -6.46 -9.57
N ALA A 103 13.46 -7.78 -9.51
CA ALA A 103 13.87 -8.70 -10.57
C ALA A 103 13.01 -9.98 -10.54
N GLY A 104 13.20 -10.85 -11.53
CA GLY A 104 12.58 -12.18 -11.57
C GLY A 104 11.06 -12.15 -11.51
N THR A 105 10.46 -13.06 -10.78
CA THR A 105 9.00 -13.27 -10.74
C THR A 105 8.24 -12.04 -10.24
N ILE A 106 8.78 -11.29 -9.28
CA ILE A 106 8.15 -10.06 -8.78
C ILE A 106 8.06 -9.03 -9.91
N LEU A 107 9.18 -8.81 -10.63
CA LEU A 107 9.21 -7.88 -11.75
C LEU A 107 8.27 -8.32 -12.87
N GLU A 108 8.30 -9.58 -13.26
CA GLU A 108 7.42 -10.13 -14.30
C GLU A 108 5.94 -9.90 -13.97
N ARG A 109 5.54 -10.10 -12.71
CA ARG A 109 4.17 -9.87 -12.29
C ARG A 109 3.78 -8.39 -12.32
N LEU A 110 4.65 -7.50 -11.81
CA LEU A 110 4.39 -6.06 -11.83
C LEU A 110 4.33 -5.48 -13.24
N GLU A 111 5.08 -6.03 -14.19
CA GLU A 111 5.05 -5.59 -15.60
C GLU A 111 3.84 -6.12 -16.37
N ASN A 112 3.37 -7.33 -16.06
CA ASN A 112 2.30 -7.99 -16.79
C ASN A 112 0.89 -7.70 -16.24
N LEU A 113 0.78 -7.28 -14.99
CA LEU A 113 -0.50 -6.86 -14.41
C LEU A 113 -0.84 -5.43 -14.83
N HIS A 114 -2.14 -5.18 -15.02
CA HIS A 114 -2.59 -3.80 -15.12
C HIS A 114 -2.37 -3.09 -13.77
N PRO A 115 -1.91 -1.83 -13.74
CA PRO A 115 -1.66 -1.13 -12.47
C PRO A 115 -2.84 -1.12 -11.50
N ASP A 116 -4.06 -1.07 -12.01
CA ASP A 116 -5.29 -1.11 -11.21
C ASP A 116 -5.55 -2.49 -10.58
N ASP A 117 -4.88 -3.55 -11.07
CA ASP A 117 -4.96 -4.91 -10.52
C ASP A 117 -3.91 -5.17 -9.44
N VAL A 118 -3.08 -4.18 -9.12
CA VAL A 118 -2.05 -4.25 -8.08
C VAL A 118 -2.47 -3.40 -6.89
N ILE A 119 -2.57 -4.04 -5.73
CA ILE A 119 -2.92 -3.39 -4.47
C ILE A 119 -1.69 -3.39 -3.55
N GLY A 120 -1.38 -2.24 -2.96
CA GLY A 120 -0.29 -2.09 -2.01
C GLY A 120 -0.76 -1.55 -0.65
N ILE A 121 -0.09 -1.99 0.41
CA ILE A 121 -0.31 -1.49 1.77
C ILE A 121 1.02 -1.41 2.52
N ALA A 122 1.21 -0.35 3.31
CA ALA A 122 2.32 -0.24 4.24
C ALA A 122 1.90 -0.79 5.60
N CYS A 123 2.54 -1.88 6.04
CA CYS A 123 2.27 -2.54 7.31
C CYS A 123 3.36 -2.21 8.31
N VAL A 124 2.98 -1.53 9.40
CA VAL A 124 3.89 -1.09 10.46
C VAL A 124 3.83 -2.06 11.64
N SER A 125 4.96 -2.67 11.99
CA SER A 125 5.09 -3.55 13.15
C SER A 125 5.38 -2.77 14.43
N ALA A 126 6.27 -1.77 14.35
CA ALA A 126 6.63 -0.92 15.46
C ALA A 126 7.19 0.42 14.96
N LEU A 127 7.12 1.43 15.80
CA LEU A 127 7.74 2.71 15.51
C LEU A 127 8.10 3.49 16.78
N VAL A 128 9.05 4.41 16.66
CA VAL A 128 9.38 5.41 17.68
C VAL A 128 9.18 6.79 17.07
N TYR A 129 8.32 7.58 17.68
CA TYR A 129 8.09 8.96 17.31
C TYR A 129 9.24 9.89 17.74
N GLU A 130 9.31 11.09 17.18
CA GLU A 130 10.30 12.11 17.54
C GLU A 130 10.22 12.53 19.01
N ASP A 131 9.04 12.46 19.63
CA ASP A 131 8.83 12.72 21.07
C ASP A 131 9.27 11.57 21.98
N GLY A 132 9.80 10.47 21.43
CA GLY A 132 10.26 9.29 22.15
C GLY A 132 9.18 8.25 22.44
N THR A 133 7.94 8.46 22.04
CA THR A 133 6.85 7.48 22.20
C THR A 133 7.12 6.26 21.33
N LEU A 134 7.09 5.06 21.94
CA LEU A 134 7.15 3.77 21.25
C LEU A 134 5.75 3.22 21.06
N GLN A 135 5.42 2.79 19.85
CA GLN A 135 4.26 1.97 19.55
C GLN A 135 4.70 0.64 18.97
N ASP A 136 4.18 -0.45 19.51
CA ASP A 136 4.41 -1.82 19.05
C ASP A 136 3.05 -2.47 18.75
N PHE A 137 2.91 -3.01 17.54
CA PHE A 137 1.68 -3.63 17.05
C PHE A 137 1.84 -5.16 16.87
N SER A 138 3.01 -5.70 17.24
CA SER A 138 3.37 -7.11 16.98
C SER A 138 2.85 -8.11 18.01
N ASP A 139 1.88 -7.76 18.84
CA ASP A 139 1.24 -8.64 19.84
C ASP A 139 0.26 -9.66 19.23
#